data_b260601e879a06f412b50d436ea9eac2
#
_entry.id   b260601e879a06f412b50d436ea9eac2
#
_cell.length_a   1.000
_cell.length_b   1.000
_cell.length_c   1.000
_cell.angle_alpha   90.00
_cell.angle_beta   90.00
_cell.angle_gamma   90.00
#
_symmetry.space_group_name_H-M   'P 1'
#
loop_
_entity.id
_entity.type
_entity.pdbx_description
1 polymer ?
#
loop_
_entity_poly.entity_id
_entity_poly.type
_entity_poly.pdbx_seq_one_letter_code
_entity_poly.pdbx_strand_id
1 'polypeptide(L)'
;PEGEKYAELQRVRLGSRLLAYLPMRINDELVDILREFKEKASAVGVKQFIIQTHFQTPLEVTPEAKEAIRKILSAGWIITNQLVYTVAASRRGHTTRLRQVLNSLGVVCYYTFSVKGFNENYAVFAPNSRSMQEQQEEKIYGQMTPEQAEELYKILETKVSAGINEEKTKEDADTAKQIRRFMRKHHLPFLATDRSVLNLSLIH
;
A
#
# COMPACT_ATOMS: atom_id res chain seq x y z
N PRO A 1 32.58 19.72 1.64
CA PRO A 1 33.75 20.60 1.61
C PRO A 1 33.59 21.65 0.53
N GLU A 2 34.07 22.85 0.79
CA GLU A 2 34.07 23.94 -0.18
C GLU A 2 34.80 23.53 -1.47
N GLY A 3 34.19 23.74 -2.62
CA GLY A 3 34.76 23.38 -3.92
C GLY A 3 34.45 21.97 -4.42
N GLU A 4 33.81 21.12 -3.64
CA GLU A 4 33.39 19.80 -4.08
C GLU A 4 32.15 19.87 -4.99
N LYS A 5 32.13 19.09 -6.07
CA LYS A 5 31.06 19.10 -7.09
C LYS A 5 29.65 18.84 -6.50
N TYR A 6 29.55 18.13 -5.39
CA TYR A 6 28.31 17.73 -4.75
C TYR A 6 28.16 18.23 -3.31
N ALA A 7 28.81 19.36 -2.99
CA ALA A 7 28.76 19.98 -1.65
C ALA A 7 27.35 20.37 -1.19
N GLU A 8 26.39 20.48 -2.12
CA GLU A 8 24.99 20.85 -1.86
C GLU A 8 24.07 19.64 -1.68
N LEU A 9 24.61 18.44 -1.56
CA LEU A 9 23.77 17.24 -1.36
C LEU A 9 23.02 17.31 -0.04
N GLN A 10 21.68 17.37 -0.14
CA GLN A 10 20.80 17.49 1.04
C GLN A 10 20.09 16.19 1.42
N ARG A 11 20.00 15.25 0.48
CA ARG A 11 19.25 14.01 0.65
C ARG A 11 19.97 12.82 0.06
N VAL A 12 20.03 11.74 0.81
CA VAL A 12 20.44 10.42 0.33
C VAL A 12 19.22 9.49 0.36
N ARG A 13 18.97 8.83 -0.75
CA ARG A 13 17.91 7.84 -0.88
C ARG A 13 18.47 6.55 -1.47
N LEU A 14 18.35 5.47 -0.73
CA LEU A 14 18.73 4.13 -1.15
C LEU A 14 17.46 3.35 -1.48
N GLY A 15 17.34 2.83 -2.72
CA GLY A 15 16.23 1.99 -3.14
C GLY A 15 16.56 0.51 -2.96
N SER A 16 15.71 -0.23 -2.24
CA SER A 16 15.92 -1.66 -2.03
C SER A 16 14.61 -2.39 -1.73
N ARG A 17 14.46 -3.60 -2.27
CA ARG A 17 13.39 -4.53 -1.91
C ARG A 17 13.82 -5.57 -0.84
N LEU A 18 15.00 -5.45 -0.28
CA LEU A 18 15.49 -6.40 0.75
C LEU A 18 14.54 -6.52 1.94
N LEU A 19 13.94 -5.41 2.37
CA LEU A 19 12.95 -5.43 3.47
C LEU A 19 11.75 -6.35 3.21
N ALA A 20 11.33 -6.50 1.95
CA ALA A 20 10.22 -7.37 1.58
C ALA A 20 10.66 -8.80 1.25
N TYR A 21 11.81 -8.99 0.59
CA TYR A 21 12.21 -10.29 0.04
C TYR A 21 13.22 -11.06 0.89
N LEU A 22 14.16 -10.36 1.50
CA LEU A 22 15.25 -10.95 2.28
C LEU A 22 15.52 -10.10 3.53
N PRO A 23 14.51 -9.88 4.40
CA PRO A 23 14.63 -8.99 5.57
C PRO A 23 15.76 -9.41 6.52
N MET A 24 16.12 -10.69 6.59
CA MET A 24 17.21 -11.21 7.40
C MET A 24 18.59 -10.65 7.00
N ARG A 25 18.72 -10.10 5.79
CA ARG A 25 19.95 -9.41 5.36
C ARG A 25 20.14 -8.04 6.04
N ILE A 26 19.12 -7.52 6.70
CA ILE A 26 19.21 -6.33 7.54
C ILE A 26 19.74 -6.77 8.90
N ASN A 27 21.01 -7.13 8.92
CA ASN A 27 21.73 -7.53 10.12
C ASN A 27 22.31 -6.31 10.86
N ASP A 28 22.86 -6.52 12.03
CA ASP A 28 23.38 -5.44 12.87
C ASP A 28 24.58 -4.73 12.22
N GLU A 29 25.44 -5.46 11.52
CA GLU A 29 26.57 -4.90 10.78
C GLU A 29 26.11 -3.86 9.74
N LEU A 30 25.08 -4.20 8.93
CA LEU A 30 24.51 -3.24 7.96
C LEU A 30 23.90 -2.03 8.67
N VAL A 31 23.23 -2.24 9.79
CA VAL A 31 22.62 -1.17 10.57
C VAL A 31 23.67 -0.22 11.14
N ASP A 32 24.80 -0.75 11.60
CA ASP A 32 25.92 0.06 12.11
C ASP A 32 26.57 0.87 10.99
N ILE A 33 26.77 0.27 9.80
CA ILE A 33 27.23 0.99 8.60
C ILE A 33 26.30 2.14 8.25
N LEU A 34 24.98 1.90 8.26
CA LEU A 34 23.99 2.94 7.97
C LEU A 34 23.99 4.07 9.00
N ARG A 35 24.20 3.74 10.26
CA ARG A 35 24.31 4.71 11.36
C ARG A 35 25.56 5.57 11.20
N GLU A 36 26.71 4.93 11.01
CA GLU A 36 27.99 5.62 10.81
C GLU A 36 27.95 6.52 9.56
N PHE A 37 27.42 6.02 8.46
CA PHE A 37 27.24 6.80 7.24
C PHE A 37 26.38 8.05 7.50
N LYS A 38 25.26 7.88 8.21
CA LYS A 38 24.36 8.99 8.54
C LYS A 38 25.08 10.04 9.38
N GLU A 39 25.83 9.63 10.41
CA GLU A 39 26.58 10.54 11.27
C GLU A 39 27.59 11.36 10.46
N LYS A 40 28.43 10.70 9.66
CA LYS A 40 29.44 11.35 8.81
C LYS A 40 28.82 12.28 7.79
N ALA A 41 27.77 11.86 7.12
CA ALA A 41 27.10 12.65 6.09
C ALA A 41 26.32 13.83 6.70
N SER A 42 25.74 13.68 7.88
CA SER A 42 25.06 14.78 8.59
C SER A 42 26.06 15.87 8.98
N ALA A 43 27.28 15.49 9.37
CA ALA A 43 28.35 16.45 9.72
C ALA A 43 28.75 17.36 8.55
N VAL A 44 28.56 16.93 7.31
CA VAL A 44 28.82 17.72 6.10
C VAL A 44 27.55 18.31 5.46
N GLY A 45 26.42 18.32 6.17
CA GLY A 45 25.22 19.06 5.81
C GLY A 45 24.10 18.24 5.15
N VAL A 46 24.24 16.92 4.96
CA VAL A 46 23.13 16.06 4.47
C VAL A 46 22.05 15.96 5.55
N LYS A 47 20.80 16.25 5.18
CA LYS A 47 19.68 16.39 6.13
C LYS A 47 18.73 15.20 6.13
N GLN A 48 18.61 14.48 5.03
CA GLN A 48 17.61 13.43 4.87
C GLN A 48 18.24 12.11 4.40
N PHE A 49 17.91 11.04 5.12
CA PHE A 49 18.38 9.68 4.88
C PHE A 49 17.17 8.78 4.73
N ILE A 50 16.95 8.23 3.53
CA ILE A 50 15.74 7.52 3.17
C ILE A 50 16.08 6.15 2.60
N ILE A 51 15.46 5.12 3.15
CA ILE A 51 15.37 3.80 2.51
C ILE A 51 14.02 3.75 1.79
N GLN A 52 14.05 3.62 0.47
CA GLN A 52 12.84 3.43 -0.32
C GLN A 52 12.64 1.96 -0.62
N THR A 53 11.56 1.41 -0.09
CA THR A 53 11.20 -0.01 -0.27
C THR A 53 9.94 -0.16 -1.12
N HIS A 54 9.60 -1.43 -1.43
CA HIS A 54 8.48 -1.80 -2.29
C HIS A 54 7.74 -3.01 -1.72
N PHE A 55 7.02 -2.82 -0.62
CA PHE A 55 6.01 -3.78 -0.18
C PHE A 55 4.78 -3.65 -1.07
N GLN A 56 4.27 -4.76 -1.57
CA GLN A 56 3.09 -4.81 -2.45
C GLN A 56 1.89 -5.46 -1.78
N THR A 57 2.12 -6.26 -0.75
CA THR A 57 1.08 -7.01 -0.05
C THR A 57 1.35 -7.01 1.46
N PRO A 58 0.30 -7.02 2.30
CA PRO A 58 0.47 -7.21 3.75
C PRO A 58 1.19 -8.52 4.11
N LEU A 59 1.12 -9.53 3.24
CA LEU A 59 1.77 -10.83 3.44
C LEU A 59 3.30 -10.75 3.41
N GLU A 60 3.87 -9.75 2.74
CA GLU A 60 5.33 -9.50 2.75
C GLU A 60 5.81 -8.91 4.08
N VAL A 61 4.90 -8.42 4.94
CA VAL A 61 5.26 -7.84 6.24
C VAL A 61 5.34 -8.93 7.30
N THR A 62 6.29 -9.83 7.10
CA THR A 62 6.59 -10.94 8.02
C THR A 62 7.17 -10.44 9.35
N PRO A 63 7.29 -11.30 10.40
CA PRO A 63 7.98 -10.94 11.63
C PRO A 63 9.42 -10.43 11.39
N GLU A 64 10.15 -11.07 10.47
CA GLU A 64 11.52 -10.69 10.10
C GLU A 64 11.54 -9.32 9.40
N ALA A 65 10.55 -9.05 8.53
CA ALA A 65 10.41 -7.74 7.89
C ALA A 65 10.11 -6.63 8.91
N LYS A 66 9.27 -6.91 9.91
CA LYS A 66 8.99 -5.95 10.99
C LYS A 66 10.25 -5.64 11.80
N GLU A 67 11.05 -6.66 12.11
CA GLU A 67 12.31 -6.49 12.82
C GLU A 67 13.32 -5.70 11.97
N ALA A 68 13.43 -5.99 10.68
CA ALA A 68 14.29 -5.25 9.75
C ALA A 68 13.88 -3.76 9.66
N ILE A 69 12.57 -3.48 9.58
CA ILE A 69 12.03 -2.11 9.62
C ILE A 69 12.45 -1.42 10.92
N ARG A 70 12.24 -2.06 12.07
CA ARG A 70 12.61 -1.52 13.38
C ARG A 70 14.11 -1.18 13.45
N LYS A 71 14.97 -2.06 12.97
CA LYS A 71 16.43 -1.87 12.94
C LYS A 71 16.82 -0.64 12.10
N ILE A 72 16.28 -0.49 10.91
CA ILE A 72 16.57 0.66 10.04
C ILE A 72 16.08 1.97 10.69
N LEU A 73 14.88 1.98 11.26
CA LEU A 73 14.36 3.14 11.97
C LEU A 73 15.22 3.50 13.18
N SER A 74 15.76 2.51 13.90
CA SER A 74 16.68 2.74 15.03
C SER A 74 18.02 3.36 14.63
N ALA A 75 18.46 3.16 13.38
CA ALA A 75 19.60 3.86 12.80
C ALA A 75 19.26 5.32 12.38
N GLY A 76 18.03 5.74 12.59
CA GLY A 76 17.55 7.10 12.30
C GLY A 76 17.30 7.37 10.82
N TRP A 77 17.11 6.33 9.99
CA TRP A 77 16.70 6.48 8.62
C TRP A 77 15.18 6.49 8.51
N ILE A 78 14.66 7.23 7.52
CA ILE A 78 13.24 7.21 7.15
C ILE A 78 13.01 6.07 6.17
N ILE A 79 11.93 5.33 6.35
CA ILE A 79 11.53 4.30 5.38
C ILE A 79 10.31 4.79 4.61
N THR A 80 10.39 4.78 3.28
CA THR A 80 9.26 5.10 2.40
C THR A 80 8.88 3.87 1.57
N ASN A 81 7.59 3.62 1.40
CA ASN A 81 7.10 2.55 0.54
C ASN A 81 6.54 3.08 -0.77
N GLN A 82 6.99 2.50 -1.87
CA GLN A 82 6.36 2.65 -3.18
C GLN A 82 5.61 1.37 -3.52
N LEU A 83 4.30 1.47 -3.65
CA LEU A 83 3.47 0.37 -4.09
C LEU A 83 3.45 0.31 -5.61
N VAL A 84 3.84 -0.82 -6.19
CA VAL A 84 3.58 -1.14 -7.59
C VAL A 84 2.29 -1.96 -7.65
N TYR A 85 1.29 -1.45 -8.38
CA TYR A 85 -0.04 -2.01 -8.37
C TYR A 85 -0.13 -3.20 -9.32
N THR A 86 0.06 -4.40 -8.77
CA THR A 86 -0.02 -5.68 -9.50
C THR A 86 -1.42 -6.29 -9.42
N VAL A 87 -1.73 -7.21 -10.33
CA VAL A 87 -2.97 -8.00 -10.28
C VAL A 87 -3.12 -8.71 -8.94
N ALA A 88 -2.05 -9.33 -8.43
CA ALA A 88 -2.05 -10.02 -7.14
C ALA A 88 -2.34 -9.08 -5.95
N ALA A 89 -1.86 -7.83 -6.01
CA ALA A 89 -2.08 -6.81 -4.99
C ALA A 89 -3.37 -6.00 -5.22
N SER A 90 -4.15 -6.29 -6.26
CA SER A 90 -5.34 -5.53 -6.63
C SER A 90 -6.63 -6.03 -5.96
N ARG A 91 -6.53 -6.97 -5.04
CA ARG A 91 -7.68 -7.44 -4.27
C ARG A 91 -8.23 -6.30 -3.41
N ARG A 92 -9.56 -6.30 -3.25
CA ARG A 92 -10.27 -5.27 -2.51
C ARG A 92 -9.80 -5.16 -1.06
N GLY A 93 -9.56 -3.94 -0.60
CA GLY A 93 -9.06 -3.66 0.75
C GLY A 93 -7.59 -4.02 0.99
N HIS A 94 -6.92 -4.61 0.00
CA HIS A 94 -5.56 -5.11 0.15
C HIS A 94 -4.54 -3.98 0.36
N THR A 95 -4.63 -2.93 -0.44
CA THR A 95 -3.77 -1.75 -0.30
C THR A 95 -4.05 -0.98 0.97
N THR A 96 -5.31 -0.88 1.37
CA THR A 96 -5.71 -0.28 2.66
C THR A 96 -5.05 -1.01 3.82
N ARG A 97 -5.14 -2.35 3.82
CA ARG A 97 -4.51 -3.16 4.87
C ARG A 97 -2.99 -3.02 4.88
N LEU A 98 -2.35 -3.01 3.70
CA LEU A 98 -0.92 -2.79 3.59
C LEU A 98 -0.51 -1.44 4.19
N ARG A 99 -1.22 -0.36 3.83
CA ARG A 99 -0.94 0.98 4.37
C ARG A 99 -1.11 1.04 5.88
N GLN A 100 -2.17 0.46 6.42
CA GLN A 100 -2.39 0.40 7.87
C GLN A 100 -1.23 -0.29 8.59
N VAL A 101 -0.82 -1.46 8.08
CA VAL A 101 0.29 -2.23 8.67
C VAL A 101 1.61 -1.47 8.57
N LEU A 102 1.94 -0.92 7.40
CA LEU A 102 3.18 -0.18 7.20
C LEU A 102 3.23 1.11 8.04
N ASN A 103 2.13 1.87 8.08
CA ASN A 103 2.05 3.08 8.89
C ASN A 103 2.20 2.78 10.39
N SER A 104 1.61 1.68 10.89
CA SER A 104 1.77 1.26 12.29
C SER A 104 3.22 0.90 12.66
N LEU A 105 4.04 0.59 11.67
CA LEU A 105 5.47 0.31 11.81
C LEU A 105 6.38 1.53 11.58
N GLY A 106 5.80 2.71 11.30
CA GLY A 106 6.56 3.93 11.03
C GLY A 106 7.06 4.06 9.59
N VAL A 107 6.55 3.26 8.66
CA VAL A 107 6.89 3.34 7.23
C VAL A 107 5.94 4.32 6.53
N VAL A 108 6.48 5.29 5.83
CA VAL A 108 5.70 6.28 5.07
C VAL A 108 5.26 5.68 3.74
N CYS A 109 3.95 5.54 3.54
CA CYS A 109 3.39 5.12 2.26
C CYS A 109 3.42 6.29 1.27
N TYR A 110 4.46 6.34 0.45
CA TYR A 110 4.83 7.50 -0.35
C TYR A 110 4.08 7.57 -1.68
N TYR A 111 4.06 6.49 -2.45
CA TYR A 111 3.54 6.52 -3.82
C TYR A 111 2.94 5.18 -4.26
N THR A 112 1.92 5.25 -5.11
CA THR A 112 1.35 4.09 -5.80
C THR A 112 1.57 4.23 -7.30
N PHE A 113 2.33 3.31 -7.88
CA PHE A 113 2.54 3.22 -9.32
C PHE A 113 1.52 2.33 -9.98
N SER A 114 0.89 2.82 -11.00
CA SER A 114 0.22 2.00 -12.01
C SER A 114 1.08 1.96 -13.28
N VAL A 115 0.96 0.88 -14.02
CA VAL A 115 1.81 0.64 -15.18
C VAL A 115 1.31 1.40 -16.40
N LYS A 116 2.26 2.00 -17.13
CA LYS A 116 2.06 2.45 -18.51
C LYS A 116 2.33 1.26 -19.44
N GLY A 117 1.65 1.20 -20.59
CA GLY A 117 1.80 0.08 -21.53
C GLY A 117 1.03 -1.17 -21.06
N PHE A 118 -0.24 -0.99 -20.73
CA PHE A 118 -1.07 -2.06 -20.16
C PHE A 118 -1.18 -3.30 -21.06
N ASN A 119 -1.21 -3.12 -22.37
CA ASN A 119 -1.37 -4.24 -23.29
C ASN A 119 -0.25 -5.27 -23.22
N GLU A 120 0.98 -4.83 -22.95
CA GLU A 120 2.14 -5.72 -22.81
C GLU A 120 2.22 -6.36 -21.43
N ASN A 121 1.57 -5.78 -20.44
CA ASN A 121 1.75 -6.11 -19.03
C ASN A 121 0.46 -6.52 -18.30
N TYR A 122 -0.65 -6.70 -19.01
CA TYR A 122 -1.97 -6.95 -18.41
C TYR A 122 -2.03 -8.18 -17.48
N ALA A 123 -1.16 -9.16 -17.70
CA ALA A 123 -1.10 -10.36 -16.88
C ALA A 123 -0.46 -10.13 -15.49
N VAL A 124 0.33 -9.07 -15.35
CA VAL A 124 1.10 -8.79 -14.14
C VAL A 124 0.59 -7.55 -13.39
N PHE A 125 0.18 -6.52 -14.13
CA PHE A 125 -0.17 -5.23 -13.56
C PHE A 125 -1.65 -4.90 -13.75
N ALA A 126 -2.25 -4.32 -12.71
CA ALA A 126 -3.62 -3.86 -12.77
C ALA A 126 -3.72 -2.49 -13.48
N PRO A 127 -4.82 -2.23 -14.21
CA PRO A 127 -5.01 -0.96 -14.91
C PRO A 127 -5.19 0.22 -13.96
N ASN A 128 -4.95 1.43 -14.47
CA ASN A 128 -5.12 2.69 -13.73
C ASN A 128 -6.51 2.83 -13.10
N SER A 129 -7.55 2.46 -13.82
CA SER A 129 -8.93 2.53 -13.33
C SER A 129 -9.10 1.72 -12.04
N ARG A 130 -8.50 0.52 -11.97
CA ARG A 130 -8.55 -0.32 -10.78
C ARG A 130 -7.76 0.29 -9.61
N SER A 131 -6.59 0.87 -9.90
CA SER A 131 -5.80 1.59 -8.90
C SER A 131 -6.56 2.79 -8.32
N MET A 132 -7.24 3.55 -9.17
CA MET A 132 -8.06 4.69 -8.75
C MET A 132 -9.24 4.25 -7.88
N GLN A 133 -9.90 3.14 -8.22
CA GLN A 133 -10.97 2.56 -7.40
C GLN A 133 -10.48 2.21 -6.00
N GLU A 134 -9.35 1.51 -5.91
CA GLU A 134 -8.79 1.12 -4.62
C GLU A 134 -8.42 2.33 -3.76
N GLN A 135 -7.84 3.37 -4.36
CA GLN A 135 -7.53 4.61 -3.66
C GLN A 135 -8.78 5.33 -3.13
N GLN A 136 -9.89 5.28 -3.86
CA GLN A 136 -11.17 5.81 -3.38
C GLN A 136 -11.73 4.97 -2.23
N GLU A 137 -11.64 3.66 -2.32
CA GLU A 137 -12.07 2.74 -1.26
C GLU A 137 -11.25 2.92 0.02
N GLU A 138 -9.94 3.12 -0.10
CA GLU A 138 -9.06 3.42 1.05
C GLU A 138 -9.57 4.61 1.88
N LYS A 139 -10.06 5.65 1.23
CA LYS A 139 -10.59 6.84 1.93
C LYS A 139 -11.82 6.53 2.76
N ILE A 140 -12.63 5.57 2.33
CA ILE A 140 -13.82 5.13 3.06
C ILE A 140 -13.41 4.21 4.22
N TYR A 141 -12.56 3.22 3.95
CA TYR A 141 -12.06 2.31 4.98
C TYR A 141 -11.31 3.04 6.11
N GLY A 142 -10.59 4.11 5.78
CA GLY A 142 -9.89 4.94 6.77
C GLY A 142 -10.82 5.72 7.72
N GLN A 143 -12.13 5.80 7.40
CA GLN A 143 -13.14 6.47 8.22
C GLN A 143 -14.05 5.50 8.98
N MET A 144 -13.89 4.20 8.76
CA MET A 144 -14.70 3.17 9.43
C MET A 144 -14.05 2.71 10.74
N THR A 145 -14.89 2.41 11.72
CA THR A 145 -14.45 1.60 12.86
C THR A 145 -14.21 0.14 12.42
N PRO A 146 -13.49 -0.67 13.21
CA PRO A 146 -13.31 -2.09 12.91
C PRO A 146 -14.64 -2.84 12.73
N GLU A 147 -15.64 -2.54 13.56
CA GLU A 147 -16.96 -3.18 13.51
C GLU A 147 -17.73 -2.80 12.24
N GLN A 148 -17.62 -1.53 11.81
CA GLN A 148 -18.20 -1.05 10.54
C GLN A 148 -17.53 -1.71 9.36
N ALA A 149 -16.20 -1.88 9.39
CA ALA A 149 -15.47 -2.58 8.34
C ALA A 149 -15.91 -4.05 8.25
N GLU A 150 -16.10 -4.72 9.37
CA GLU A 150 -16.61 -6.11 9.42
C GLU A 150 -18.05 -6.22 8.88
N GLU A 151 -18.95 -5.30 9.25
CA GLU A 151 -20.31 -5.24 8.70
C GLU A 151 -20.28 -5.08 7.17
N LEU A 152 -19.42 -4.20 6.64
CA LEU A 152 -19.27 -4.02 5.20
C LEU A 152 -18.71 -5.28 4.52
N TYR A 153 -17.71 -5.93 5.09
CA TYR A 153 -17.17 -7.19 4.56
C TYR A 153 -18.23 -8.28 4.44
N LYS A 154 -19.08 -8.45 5.45
CA LYS A 154 -20.21 -9.41 5.39
C LYS A 154 -21.18 -9.12 4.25
N ILE A 155 -21.46 -7.84 3.97
CA ILE A 155 -22.28 -7.44 2.82
C ILE A 155 -21.60 -7.83 1.50
N LEU A 156 -20.28 -7.79 1.44
CA LEU A 156 -19.50 -8.06 0.23
C LEU A 156 -19.23 -9.56 0.03
N GLU A 157 -19.03 -10.32 1.10
CA GLU A 157 -18.72 -11.76 1.06
C GLU A 157 -19.89 -12.61 0.54
N THR A 158 -21.13 -12.20 0.79
CA THR A 158 -22.32 -12.91 0.32
C THR A 158 -22.37 -13.10 -1.21
N LYS A 159 -21.40 -12.56 -1.96
CA LYS A 159 -21.39 -12.53 -3.43
C LYS A 159 -20.20 -13.18 -4.12
N VAL A 160 -19.15 -13.53 -3.42
CA VAL A 160 -17.96 -14.14 -4.03
C VAL A 160 -18.20 -15.59 -4.48
N SER A 161 -19.27 -16.20 -3.98
CA SER A 161 -19.60 -17.61 -4.22
C SER A 161 -20.54 -17.87 -5.41
N ALA A 162 -21.13 -16.85 -6.02
CA ALA A 162 -22.05 -17.03 -7.16
C ALA A 162 -21.30 -16.90 -8.50
N GLY A 163 -21.27 -17.98 -9.29
CA GLY A 163 -20.67 -18.03 -10.61
C GLY A 163 -21.27 -17.02 -11.63
N ILE A 164 -20.64 -16.91 -12.81
CA ILE A 164 -21.00 -15.97 -13.87
C ILE A 164 -22.31 -16.42 -14.54
N ASN A 165 -23.47 -15.89 -14.14
CA ASN A 165 -24.76 -16.13 -14.76
C ASN A 165 -25.63 -14.85 -14.79
N GLU A 166 -26.62 -14.79 -15.69
CA GLU A 166 -27.51 -13.63 -15.96
C GLU A 166 -28.37 -13.17 -14.76
N GLU A 167 -28.57 -13.99 -13.74
CA GLU A 167 -29.21 -13.61 -12.47
C GLU A 167 -28.42 -12.58 -11.67
N LYS A 168 -27.17 -12.35 -12.03
CA LYS A 168 -26.23 -11.41 -11.36
C LYS A 168 -26.72 -9.96 -11.31
N THR A 169 -27.44 -9.48 -12.30
CA THR A 169 -27.82 -8.06 -12.39
C THR A 169 -28.79 -7.63 -11.29
N LYS A 170 -29.68 -8.53 -10.87
CA LYS A 170 -30.64 -8.27 -9.80
C LYS A 170 -29.99 -8.32 -8.43
N GLU A 171 -29.14 -9.29 -8.23
CA GLU A 171 -28.36 -9.50 -7.02
C GLU A 171 -27.32 -8.39 -6.81
N ASP A 172 -26.69 -7.90 -7.87
CA ASP A 172 -25.80 -6.75 -7.87
C ASP A 172 -26.52 -5.45 -7.50
N ALA A 173 -27.75 -5.26 -8.00
CA ALA A 173 -28.58 -4.12 -7.63
C ALA A 173 -28.97 -4.13 -6.13
N ASP A 174 -29.25 -5.31 -5.58
CA ASP A 174 -29.60 -5.45 -4.16
C ASP A 174 -28.41 -5.24 -3.25
N THR A 175 -27.22 -5.68 -3.64
CA THR A 175 -25.98 -5.35 -2.87
C THR A 175 -25.67 -3.88 -2.93
N ALA A 176 -25.82 -3.22 -4.07
CA ALA A 176 -25.67 -1.78 -4.18
C ALA A 176 -26.62 -1.04 -3.24
N LYS A 177 -27.86 -1.51 -3.11
CA LYS A 177 -28.81 -0.95 -2.14
C LYS A 177 -28.37 -1.19 -0.70
N GLN A 178 -27.85 -2.36 -0.37
CA GLN A 178 -27.33 -2.70 0.96
C GLN A 178 -26.11 -1.82 1.33
N ILE A 179 -25.16 -1.66 0.40
CA ILE A 179 -24.01 -0.79 0.60
C ILE A 179 -24.45 0.66 0.80
N ARG A 180 -25.36 1.17 -0.03
CA ARG A 180 -25.89 2.54 0.11
C ARG A 180 -26.59 2.75 1.46
N ARG A 181 -27.36 1.75 1.92
CA ARG A 181 -28.01 1.78 3.23
C ARG A 181 -26.98 1.79 4.35
N PHE A 182 -25.97 0.94 4.26
CA PHE A 182 -24.85 0.89 5.20
C PHE A 182 -24.12 2.25 5.29
N MET A 183 -23.75 2.83 4.14
CA MET A 183 -23.03 4.12 4.11
C MET A 183 -23.88 5.25 4.70
N ARG A 184 -25.20 5.29 4.43
CA ARG A 184 -26.11 6.27 5.03
C ARG A 184 -26.23 6.07 6.55
N LYS A 185 -26.38 4.82 7.00
CA LYS A 185 -26.49 4.47 8.42
C LYS A 185 -25.28 4.97 9.21
N HIS A 186 -24.10 4.89 8.65
CA HIS A 186 -22.84 5.25 9.31
C HIS A 186 -22.28 6.62 8.91
N HIS A 187 -23.05 7.44 8.19
CA HIS A 187 -22.65 8.77 7.71
C HIS A 187 -21.32 8.76 6.92
N LEU A 188 -21.04 7.70 6.20
CA LEU A 188 -19.83 7.56 5.38
C LEU A 188 -19.97 8.29 4.04
N PRO A 189 -18.87 8.84 3.49
CA PRO A 189 -18.92 9.54 2.21
C PRO A 189 -19.30 8.56 1.08
N PHE A 190 -20.19 9.02 0.21
CA PHE A 190 -20.60 8.26 -0.97
C PHE A 190 -19.47 8.21 -2.00
N LEU A 191 -19.18 7.03 -2.52
CA LEU A 191 -18.42 6.92 -3.76
C LEU A 191 -19.30 7.40 -4.91
N ALA A 192 -18.79 8.35 -5.70
CA ALA A 192 -19.52 8.97 -6.80
C ALA A 192 -19.90 7.99 -7.93
N THR A 193 -19.35 6.77 -7.93
CA THR A 193 -19.62 5.74 -8.93
C THR A 193 -20.09 4.45 -8.26
N ASP A 194 -21.38 4.25 -8.24
CA ASP A 194 -22.03 3.00 -7.79
C ASP A 194 -21.48 1.74 -8.46
N ARG A 195 -20.93 1.88 -9.66
CA ARG A 195 -20.35 0.76 -10.44
C ARG A 195 -18.97 0.32 -9.97
N SER A 196 -18.20 1.20 -9.34
CA SER A 196 -16.82 0.88 -8.98
C SER A 196 -16.74 -0.17 -7.88
N VAL A 197 -17.72 -0.21 -6.98
CA VAL A 197 -17.78 -1.16 -5.86
C VAL A 197 -18.25 -2.54 -6.29
N LEU A 198 -19.06 -2.63 -7.36
CA LEU A 198 -19.71 -3.86 -7.82
C LEU A 198 -18.95 -4.59 -8.94
N ASN A 199 -18.26 -3.85 -9.80
CA ASN A 199 -17.56 -4.45 -10.95
C ASN A 199 -16.23 -5.11 -10.61
N LEU A 200 -15.77 -5.05 -9.38
CA LEU A 200 -14.48 -5.62 -8.94
C LEU A 200 -14.48 -7.15 -8.87
N SER A 201 -15.65 -7.77 -8.75
CA SER A 201 -15.79 -9.22 -8.76
C SER A 201 -15.79 -9.83 -10.18
N LEU A 202 -15.80 -8.99 -11.22
CA LEU A 202 -15.92 -9.43 -12.62
C LEU A 202 -14.59 -9.46 -13.39
N ILE A 203 -13.47 -9.05 -12.76
CA ILE A 203 -12.16 -8.95 -13.43
C ILE A 203 -11.25 -10.16 -13.10
N HIS A 204 -11.78 -11.15 -12.41
CA HIS A 204 -11.07 -12.43 -12.16
C HIS A 204 -11.95 -13.62 -12.44
#